data_2f7a645ea6c3e1904d84d9b3b077bb25
#
_entry.id   2f7a645ea6c3e1904d84d9b3b077bb25
#
_cell.length_a   1.000
_cell.length_b   1.000
_cell.length_c   1.000
_cell.angle_alpha   90.00
_cell.angle_beta   90.00
_cell.angle_gamma   90.00
#
_symmetry.space_group_name_H-M   'P 1'
#
loop_
_entity.id
_entity.type
_entity.pdbx_description
1 polymer ?
#
loop_
_entity_poly.entity_id
_entity_poly.type
_entity_poly.pdbx_seq_one_letter_code
_entity_poly.pdbx_strand_id
1 'polypeptide(L)'
;MGWHNAFHCEIDEFCNRILGYWFPHAHAYTDITATDFRQWRDKVDILTGGFPCFDGDTPVLTSEGFKPIRNIRPGDTVLTREGRFKPCNAVMKSHRGYAVRLKAQGVPEPVVTTLNHPFWVCDRDGRQYWKDAGKIRKGDRIAYRCIEGTDSSYTVAFWRMVGHFLRDG
;
A
#
# COMPACT_ATOMS: atom_id res chain seq x y z
N MET A 1 -11.95 24.59 -24.46
CA MET A 1 -12.78 23.80 -23.52
C MET A 1 -11.96 23.58 -22.27
N GLY A 2 -12.37 24.10 -21.13
CA GLY A 2 -11.71 23.89 -19.85
C GLY A 2 -12.39 22.77 -19.08
N TRP A 3 -11.62 21.95 -18.41
CA TRP A 3 -12.13 20.96 -17.46
C TRP A 3 -12.62 21.67 -16.22
N HIS A 4 -13.77 21.26 -15.69
CA HIS A 4 -14.30 21.76 -14.43
C HIS A 4 -14.14 20.69 -13.35
N ASN A 5 -13.51 21.05 -12.22
CA ASN A 5 -13.43 20.17 -11.07
C ASN A 5 -14.75 20.22 -10.31
N ALA A 6 -15.53 19.15 -10.40
CA ALA A 6 -16.82 19.05 -9.72
C ALA A 6 -16.63 18.75 -8.21
N PHE A 7 -15.71 17.86 -7.86
CA PHE A 7 -15.35 17.57 -6.48
C PHE A 7 -13.93 17.00 -6.39
N HIS A 8 -13.36 17.06 -5.20
CA HIS A 8 -12.15 16.33 -4.82
C HIS A 8 -12.30 15.73 -3.43
N CYS A 9 -11.56 14.68 -3.15
CA CYS A 9 -11.48 14.03 -1.85
C CYS A 9 -10.02 13.80 -1.49
N GLU A 10 -9.56 14.45 -0.44
CA GLU A 10 -8.18 14.42 0.01
C GLU A 10 -8.12 14.49 1.53
N ILE A 11 -7.39 13.57 2.16
CA ILE A 11 -7.26 13.48 3.63
C ILE A 11 -6.19 14.43 4.18
N ASP A 12 -5.18 14.74 3.38
CA ASP A 12 -4.09 15.63 3.79
C ASP A 12 -4.53 17.09 3.80
N GLU A 13 -4.40 17.73 4.95
CA GLU A 13 -4.86 19.12 5.16
C GLU A 13 -4.10 20.13 4.28
N PHE A 14 -2.80 19.94 4.07
CA PHE A 14 -2.02 20.82 3.21
C PHE A 14 -2.45 20.68 1.75
N CYS A 15 -2.66 19.45 1.28
CA CYS A 15 -3.17 19.19 -0.06
C CYS A 15 -4.57 19.79 -0.25
N ASN A 16 -5.45 19.68 0.74
CA ASN A 16 -6.78 20.30 0.70
C ASN A 16 -6.71 21.82 0.59
N ARG A 17 -5.78 22.48 1.27
CA ARG A 17 -5.58 23.93 1.12
C ARG A 17 -5.16 24.32 -0.30
N ILE A 18 -4.28 23.52 -0.92
CA ILE A 18 -3.86 23.75 -2.31
C ILE A 18 -5.04 23.53 -3.27
N LEU A 19 -5.81 22.45 -3.08
CA LEU A 19 -6.98 22.16 -3.90
C LEU A 19 -8.05 23.25 -3.76
N GLY A 20 -8.28 23.75 -2.55
CA GLY A 20 -9.20 24.87 -2.31
C GLY A 20 -8.77 26.18 -2.98
N TYR A 21 -7.47 26.43 -3.08
CA TYR A 21 -6.94 27.58 -3.81
C TYR A 21 -7.16 27.46 -5.33
N TRP A 22 -6.89 26.30 -5.91
CA TRP A 22 -7.01 26.09 -7.36
C TRP A 22 -8.44 25.81 -7.81
N PHE A 23 -9.25 25.23 -6.94
CA PHE A 23 -10.63 24.82 -7.26
C PHE A 23 -11.64 25.29 -6.20
N PRO A 24 -11.78 26.61 -5.99
CA PRO A 24 -12.61 27.18 -4.92
C PRO A 24 -14.09 26.85 -5.03
N HIS A 25 -14.56 26.44 -6.21
CA HIS A 25 -15.96 26.10 -6.47
C HIS A 25 -16.25 24.58 -6.42
N ALA A 26 -15.20 23.75 -6.27
CA ALA A 26 -15.36 22.31 -6.20
C ALA A 26 -15.84 21.89 -4.80
N HIS A 27 -16.64 20.83 -4.73
CA HIS A 27 -16.97 20.22 -3.45
C HIS A 27 -15.75 19.50 -2.86
N ALA A 28 -15.34 19.88 -1.67
CA ALA A 28 -14.20 19.28 -0.97
C ALA A 28 -14.69 18.24 0.03
N TYR A 29 -14.14 17.03 -0.06
CA TYR A 29 -14.33 15.96 0.90
C TYR A 29 -12.98 15.57 1.49
N THR A 30 -12.97 15.16 2.76
CA THR A 30 -11.73 14.85 3.48
C THR A 30 -11.50 13.35 3.66
N ASP A 31 -12.54 12.53 3.63
CA ASP A 31 -12.44 11.09 3.85
C ASP A 31 -13.29 10.32 2.84
N ILE A 32 -12.61 9.55 2.01
CA ILE A 32 -13.23 8.71 0.99
C ILE A 32 -14.09 7.58 1.61
N THR A 33 -13.77 7.16 2.83
CA THR A 33 -14.49 6.07 3.52
C THR A 33 -15.76 6.56 4.21
N ALA A 34 -15.82 7.83 4.55
CA ALA A 34 -16.95 8.47 5.22
C ALA A 34 -17.88 9.22 4.27
N THR A 35 -17.51 9.36 2.99
CA THR A 35 -18.25 10.17 2.01
C THR A 35 -19.13 9.30 1.12
N ASP A 36 -20.40 9.69 0.98
CA ASP A 36 -21.29 9.08 0.00
C ASP A 36 -21.20 9.81 -1.36
N PHE A 37 -20.55 9.13 -2.31
CA PHE A 37 -20.36 9.66 -3.67
C PHE A 37 -21.50 9.33 -4.62
N ARG A 38 -22.57 8.65 -4.20
CA ARG A 38 -23.73 8.30 -5.07
C ARG A 38 -24.39 9.52 -5.68
N GLN A 39 -24.33 10.67 -5.00
CA GLN A 39 -24.82 11.96 -5.51
C GLN A 39 -24.12 12.44 -6.78
N TRP A 40 -22.91 11.92 -7.09
CA TRP A 40 -22.10 12.25 -8.27
C TRP A 40 -22.27 11.27 -9.43
N ARG A 41 -23.07 10.22 -9.23
CA ARG A 41 -23.37 9.27 -10.30
C ARG A 41 -24.02 10.01 -11.47
N ASP A 42 -23.53 9.73 -12.68
CA ASP A 42 -24.00 10.32 -13.94
C ASP A 42 -23.85 11.86 -14.03
N LYS A 43 -23.08 12.48 -13.11
CA LYS A 43 -22.80 13.93 -13.09
C LYS A 43 -21.35 14.28 -13.37
N VAL A 44 -20.46 13.30 -13.49
CA VAL A 44 -19.05 13.50 -13.78
C VAL A 44 -18.65 12.66 -14.98
N ASP A 45 -17.94 13.27 -15.91
CA ASP A 45 -17.46 12.60 -17.13
C ASP A 45 -16.20 11.80 -16.88
N ILE A 46 -15.34 12.26 -15.94
CA ILE A 46 -14.06 11.63 -15.61
C ILE A 46 -13.86 11.65 -14.11
N LEU A 47 -13.51 10.49 -13.56
CA LEU A 47 -13.04 10.32 -12.20
C LEU A 47 -11.57 9.90 -12.23
N THR A 48 -10.71 10.64 -11.52
CA THR A 48 -9.29 10.33 -11.39
C THR A 48 -8.93 10.03 -9.93
N GLY A 49 -7.92 9.20 -9.70
CA GLY A 49 -7.45 8.92 -8.36
C GLY A 49 -5.98 8.50 -8.35
N GLY A 50 -5.23 9.05 -7.40
CA GLY A 50 -3.82 8.73 -7.15
C GLY A 50 -3.67 7.63 -6.11
N PHE A 51 -4.09 6.40 -6.43
CA PHE A 51 -4.05 5.29 -5.48
C PHE A 51 -2.62 4.76 -5.29
N PRO A 52 -2.23 4.45 -4.03
CA PRO A 52 -0.98 3.76 -3.78
C PRO A 52 -1.02 2.35 -4.37
N CYS A 53 -0.02 2.01 -5.20
CA CYS A 53 0.03 0.74 -5.91
C CYS A 53 1.37 0.04 -5.73
N PHE A 54 1.34 -1.30 -5.80
CA PHE A 54 2.52 -2.14 -5.99
C PHE A 54 2.72 -2.50 -7.45
N ASP A 55 3.96 -2.88 -7.81
CA ASP A 55 4.22 -3.54 -9.08
C ASP A 55 3.41 -4.84 -9.20
N GLY A 56 2.94 -5.14 -10.42
CA GLY A 56 2.05 -6.27 -10.67
C GLY A 56 2.64 -7.64 -10.34
N ASP A 57 3.97 -7.76 -10.30
CA ASP A 57 4.66 -9.01 -9.95
C ASP A 57 4.91 -9.15 -8.45
N THR A 58 4.56 -8.14 -7.64
CA THR A 58 4.71 -8.21 -6.18
C THR A 58 3.97 -9.43 -5.62
N PRO A 59 4.67 -10.33 -4.90
CA PRO A 59 4.05 -11.52 -4.33
C PRO A 59 3.14 -11.16 -3.15
N VAL A 60 1.92 -11.63 -3.18
CA VAL A 60 0.94 -11.53 -2.10
C VAL A 60 0.68 -12.93 -1.55
N LEU A 61 0.75 -13.08 -0.23
CA LEU A 61 0.41 -14.33 0.40
C LEU A 61 -1.11 -14.48 0.48
N THR A 62 -1.60 -15.53 -0.16
CA THR A 62 -3.00 -15.97 -0.10
C THR A 62 -3.11 -17.24 0.72
N SER A 63 -4.33 -17.69 1.02
CA SER A 63 -4.58 -19.00 1.65
C SER A 63 -4.08 -20.19 0.81
N GLU A 64 -3.84 -19.98 -0.49
CA GLU A 64 -3.36 -21.01 -1.43
C GLU A 64 -1.85 -20.89 -1.72
N GLY A 65 -1.14 -19.99 -1.03
CA GLY A 65 0.27 -19.70 -1.26
C GLY A 65 0.49 -18.32 -1.89
N PHE A 66 1.73 -18.07 -2.36
CA PHE A 66 2.09 -16.81 -2.99
C PHE A 66 1.50 -16.67 -4.40
N LYS A 67 0.86 -15.53 -4.66
CA LYS A 67 0.28 -15.16 -5.94
C LYS A 67 0.71 -13.74 -6.32
N PRO A 68 1.15 -13.47 -7.57
CA PRO A 68 1.44 -12.09 -8.01
C PRO A 68 0.19 -11.20 -7.84
N ILE A 69 0.39 -9.97 -7.37
CA ILE A 69 -0.75 -9.07 -7.07
C ILE A 69 -1.64 -8.82 -8.29
N ARG A 70 -1.08 -8.79 -9.51
CA ARG A 70 -1.86 -8.66 -10.75
C ARG A 70 -2.84 -9.82 -11.00
N ASN A 71 -2.62 -10.96 -10.35
CA ASN A 71 -3.45 -12.16 -10.51
C ASN A 71 -4.50 -12.30 -9.40
N ILE A 72 -4.45 -11.44 -8.37
CA ILE A 72 -5.46 -11.41 -7.31
C ILE A 72 -6.82 -11.03 -7.91
N ARG A 73 -7.86 -11.70 -7.43
CA ARG A 73 -9.25 -11.50 -7.87
C ARG A 73 -10.14 -11.28 -6.65
N PRO A 74 -11.30 -10.62 -6.81
CA PRO A 74 -12.33 -10.64 -5.78
C PRO A 74 -12.67 -12.08 -5.38
N GLY A 75 -12.69 -12.34 -4.08
CA GLY A 75 -12.89 -13.67 -3.50
C GLY A 75 -11.60 -14.39 -3.08
N ASP A 76 -10.42 -14.02 -3.63
CA ASP A 76 -9.15 -14.50 -3.09
C ASP A 76 -9.00 -14.05 -1.62
N THR A 77 -8.46 -14.92 -0.77
CA THR A 77 -8.16 -14.55 0.62
C THR A 77 -6.69 -14.21 0.78
N VAL A 78 -6.40 -13.03 1.31
CA VAL A 78 -5.04 -12.48 1.44
C VAL A 78 -4.68 -12.28 2.91
N LEU A 79 -3.39 -12.49 3.24
CA LEU A 79 -2.87 -12.23 4.57
C LEU A 79 -2.84 -10.73 4.85
N THR A 80 -3.44 -10.32 5.96
CA THR A 80 -3.44 -8.92 6.40
C THR A 80 -2.32 -8.64 7.39
N ARG A 81 -2.05 -7.35 7.66
CA ARG A 81 -1.11 -6.90 8.70
C ARG A 81 -1.40 -7.51 10.08
N GLU A 82 -2.66 -7.79 10.38
CA GLU A 82 -3.09 -8.40 11.65
C GLU A 82 -2.80 -9.91 11.73
N GLY A 83 -2.26 -10.50 10.64
CA GLY A 83 -1.97 -11.93 10.56
C GLY A 83 -3.17 -12.80 10.33
N ARG A 84 -4.26 -12.23 9.90
CA ARG A 84 -5.49 -12.96 9.54
C ARG A 84 -5.67 -12.92 8.03
N PHE A 85 -6.13 -14.03 7.47
CA PHE A 85 -6.57 -14.06 6.09
C PHE A 85 -7.95 -13.40 5.98
N LYS A 86 -8.09 -12.46 5.05
CA LYS A 86 -9.37 -11.79 4.76
C LYS A 86 -9.67 -11.84 3.26
N PRO A 87 -10.94 -11.91 2.85
CA PRO A 87 -11.30 -11.90 1.45
C PRO A 87 -10.96 -10.54 0.81
N CYS A 88 -10.45 -10.59 -0.40
CA CYS A 88 -10.28 -9.44 -1.26
C CYS A 88 -11.65 -9.11 -1.89
N ASN A 89 -12.21 -7.96 -1.56
CA ASN A 89 -13.53 -7.56 -2.05
C ASN A 89 -13.47 -6.84 -3.40
N ALA A 90 -12.35 -6.17 -3.69
CA ALA A 90 -12.15 -5.42 -4.92
C ALA A 90 -10.67 -5.40 -5.30
N VAL A 91 -10.41 -5.31 -6.60
CA VAL A 91 -9.07 -5.11 -7.15
C VAL A 91 -9.06 -3.86 -8.01
N MET A 92 -7.95 -3.13 -7.97
CA MET A 92 -7.76 -1.95 -8.79
C MET A 92 -6.44 -2.08 -9.55
N LYS A 93 -6.46 -1.70 -10.83
CA LYS A 93 -5.27 -1.63 -11.67
C LYS A 93 -5.03 -0.18 -12.06
N SER A 94 -3.84 0.32 -11.81
CA SER A 94 -3.38 1.62 -12.29
C SER A 94 -2.32 1.42 -13.35
N HIS A 95 -2.37 2.26 -14.39
CA HIS A 95 -1.38 2.27 -15.44
C HIS A 95 -0.65 3.59 -15.41
N ARG A 96 0.67 3.54 -15.18
CA ARG A 96 1.65 4.62 -15.20
C ARG A 96 1.72 5.44 -13.90
N GLY A 97 2.95 5.63 -13.44
CA GLY A 97 3.34 6.46 -12.32
C GLY A 97 4.83 6.30 -12.03
N TYR A 98 5.39 7.22 -11.27
CA TYR A 98 6.72 7.07 -10.73
C TYR A 98 6.70 5.99 -9.66
N ALA A 99 7.66 5.07 -9.74
CA ALA A 99 7.82 3.98 -8.78
C ALA A 99 9.18 4.11 -8.08
N VAL A 100 9.23 3.63 -6.86
CA VAL A 100 10.45 3.46 -6.08
C VAL A 100 10.67 1.99 -5.83
N ARG A 101 11.93 1.56 -5.90
CA ARG A 101 12.36 0.21 -5.55
C ARG A 101 12.95 0.25 -4.14
N LEU A 102 12.31 -0.43 -3.21
CA LEU A 102 12.75 -0.54 -1.83
C LEU A 102 13.40 -1.90 -1.62
N LYS A 103 14.66 -1.91 -1.17
CA LYS A 103 15.37 -3.11 -0.73
C LYS A 103 15.49 -3.06 0.79
N ALA A 104 14.90 -4.02 1.47
CA ALA A 104 14.98 -4.16 2.91
C ALA A 104 15.82 -5.39 3.27
N GLN A 105 16.57 -5.29 4.35
CA GLN A 105 17.32 -6.44 4.88
C GLN A 105 16.33 -7.52 5.35
N GLY A 106 16.60 -8.76 5.00
CA GLY A 106 15.72 -9.91 5.34
C GLY A 106 14.54 -10.11 4.39
N VAL A 107 14.40 -9.26 3.37
CA VAL A 107 13.41 -9.45 2.30
C VAL A 107 14.16 -9.84 1.02
N PRO A 108 13.94 -11.05 0.48
CA PRO A 108 14.74 -11.57 -0.65
C PRO A 108 14.66 -10.68 -1.88
N GLU A 109 13.46 -10.24 -2.23
CA GLU A 109 13.21 -9.44 -3.42
C GLU A 109 12.86 -7.99 -3.07
N PRO A 110 13.36 -7.01 -3.85
CA PRO A 110 12.99 -5.63 -3.65
C PRO A 110 11.51 -5.42 -3.98
N VAL A 111 10.86 -4.60 -3.17
CA VAL A 111 9.47 -4.19 -3.40
C VAL A 111 9.45 -2.96 -4.29
N VAL A 112 8.70 -3.02 -5.40
CA VAL A 112 8.48 -1.89 -6.30
C VAL A 112 7.07 -1.34 -6.09
N THR A 113 6.99 -0.05 -5.80
CA THR A 113 5.72 0.59 -5.42
C THR A 113 5.70 2.07 -5.82
N THR A 114 4.52 2.67 -5.86
CA THR A 114 4.39 4.12 -6.06
C THR A 114 4.97 4.89 -4.87
N LEU A 115 5.40 6.13 -5.09
CA LEU A 115 6.04 6.97 -4.07
C LEU A 115 5.16 7.24 -2.84
N ASN A 116 3.85 7.31 -3.05
CA ASN A 116 2.84 7.57 -2.02
C ASN A 116 2.32 6.31 -1.31
N HIS A 117 2.90 5.13 -1.61
CA HIS A 117 2.45 3.90 -0.96
C HIS A 117 2.85 3.90 0.52
N PRO A 118 1.90 3.76 1.46
CA PRO A 118 2.19 3.80 2.89
C PRO A 118 2.78 2.47 3.37
N PHE A 119 3.91 2.55 4.07
CA PHE A 119 4.51 1.44 4.80
C PHE A 119 4.44 1.69 6.30
N TRP A 120 4.13 0.66 7.06
CA TRP A 120 4.24 0.71 8.51
C TRP A 120 5.71 0.61 8.88
N VAL A 121 6.26 1.66 9.46
CA VAL A 121 7.68 1.76 9.78
C VAL A 121 7.89 1.98 11.27
N CYS A 122 9.07 1.59 11.74
CA CYS A 122 9.58 1.91 13.06
C CYS A 122 10.86 2.74 12.89
N ASP A 123 10.93 3.91 13.49
CA ASP A 123 12.14 4.74 13.48
C ASP A 123 13.19 4.26 14.48
N ARG A 124 14.29 5.00 14.58
CA ARG A 124 15.41 4.66 15.48
C ARG A 124 15.02 4.77 16.96
N ASP A 125 14.03 5.62 17.27
CA ASP A 125 13.53 5.86 18.61
C ASP A 125 12.43 4.88 19.03
N GLY A 126 12.08 3.94 18.14
CA GLY A 126 11.07 2.91 18.39
C GLY A 126 9.63 3.36 18.10
N ARG A 127 9.42 4.56 17.58
CA ARG A 127 8.09 5.04 17.21
C ARG A 127 7.60 4.36 15.95
N GLN A 128 6.35 3.95 15.95
CA GLN A 128 5.73 3.26 14.83
C GLN A 128 4.67 4.15 14.18
N TYR A 129 4.75 4.31 12.86
CA TYR A 129 3.83 5.15 12.08
C TYR A 129 3.80 4.76 10.61
N TRP A 130 2.80 5.27 9.90
CA TRP A 130 2.72 5.14 8.44
C TRP A 130 3.67 6.14 7.77
N LYS A 131 4.46 5.68 6.80
CA LYS A 131 5.41 6.49 6.04
C LYS A 131 5.35 6.14 4.57
N ASP A 132 5.24 7.16 3.72
CA ASP A 132 5.21 6.97 2.27
C ASP A 132 6.53 6.35 1.77
N ALA A 133 6.44 5.47 0.79
CA ALA A 133 7.61 4.80 0.19
C ALA A 133 8.70 5.77 -0.26
N GLY A 134 8.33 6.88 -0.89
CA GLY A 134 9.26 7.92 -1.33
C GLY A 134 10.00 8.66 -0.22
N LYS A 135 9.49 8.58 1.01
CA LYS A 135 10.08 9.21 2.22
C LYS A 135 10.92 8.25 3.05
N ILE A 136 10.91 6.95 2.75
CA ILE A 136 11.72 5.94 3.45
C ILE A 136 13.21 6.20 3.21
N ARG A 137 14.01 6.09 4.25
CA ARG A 137 15.45 6.33 4.23
C ARG A 137 16.22 5.14 4.80
N LYS A 138 17.50 5.06 4.47
CA LYS A 138 18.41 4.07 5.07
C LYS A 138 18.38 4.20 6.59
N GLY A 139 18.10 3.08 7.27
CA GLY A 139 17.97 3.01 8.73
C GLY A 139 16.52 3.00 9.24
N ASP A 140 15.53 3.30 8.41
CA ASP A 140 14.14 3.01 8.74
C ASP A 140 13.93 1.48 8.76
N ARG A 141 13.15 1.00 9.71
CA ARG A 141 12.75 -0.40 9.81
C ARG A 141 11.32 -0.54 9.33
N ILE A 142 11.11 -1.36 8.31
CA ILE A 142 9.77 -1.66 7.80
C ILE A 142 9.22 -2.84 8.59
N ALA A 143 7.96 -2.74 9.03
CA ALA A 143 7.31 -3.84 9.70
C ALA A 143 7.16 -5.02 8.74
N TYR A 144 7.68 -6.14 9.15
CA TYR A 144 7.60 -7.42 8.46
C TYR A 144 6.98 -8.45 9.40
N ARG A 145 6.01 -9.20 8.92
CA ARG A 145 5.42 -10.28 9.70
C ARG A 145 6.05 -11.61 9.29
N CYS A 146 6.73 -12.25 10.22
CA CYS A 146 7.07 -13.65 10.06
C CYS A 146 5.78 -14.47 10.12
N ILE A 147 5.52 -15.22 9.07
CA ILE A 147 4.46 -16.22 9.07
C ILE A 147 5.06 -17.42 9.78
N GLU A 148 4.47 -17.81 10.90
CA GLU A 148 4.73 -19.11 11.46
C GLU A 148 4.15 -20.12 10.47
N GLY A 149 5.07 -20.82 9.75
CA GLY A 149 4.66 -21.81 8.76
C GLY A 149 3.91 -22.93 9.48
N THR A 150 2.78 -23.33 8.91
CA THR A 150 2.03 -24.51 9.34
C THR A 150 2.75 -25.82 8.99
N ASP A 151 3.86 -25.75 8.27
CA ASP A 151 4.68 -26.90 7.92
C ASP A 151 5.92 -26.94 8.84
N SER A 152 5.74 -27.67 9.93
CA SER A 152 6.57 -27.69 11.13
C SER A 152 7.83 -28.54 11.04
N SER A 153 8.39 -28.76 9.85
CA SER A 153 9.69 -29.46 9.75
C SER A 153 10.87 -28.58 10.19
N TYR A 154 10.70 -27.26 10.28
CA TYR A 154 11.76 -26.34 10.71
C TYR A 154 11.27 -25.42 11.83
N THR A 155 11.99 -25.44 12.96
CA THR A 155 11.68 -24.60 14.13
C THR A 155 11.96 -23.12 13.88
N VAL A 156 11.34 -22.23 14.66
CA VAL A 156 11.64 -20.78 14.68
C VAL A 156 13.15 -20.52 14.83
N ALA A 157 13.86 -21.40 15.54
CA ALA A 157 15.31 -21.35 15.68
C ALA A 157 16.04 -21.56 14.34
N PHE A 158 15.56 -22.44 13.46
CA PHE A 158 16.12 -22.65 12.13
C PHE A 158 16.00 -21.38 11.28
N TRP A 159 14.83 -20.76 11.24
CA TRP A 159 14.62 -19.54 10.46
C TRP A 159 15.38 -18.33 11.01
N ARG A 160 15.58 -18.26 12.33
CA ARG A 160 16.48 -17.27 12.94
C ARG A 160 17.93 -17.51 12.55
N MET A 161 18.36 -18.76 12.47
CA MET A 161 19.70 -19.14 12.03
C MET A 161 19.92 -18.80 10.56
N VAL A 162 18.97 -19.13 9.67
CA VAL A 162 19.03 -18.74 8.24
C VAL A 162 19.09 -17.23 8.08
N GLY A 163 18.29 -16.47 8.84
CA GLY A 163 18.34 -15.02 8.86
C GLY A 163 19.67 -14.45 9.32
N HIS A 164 20.37 -15.13 10.25
CA HIS A 164 21.71 -14.75 10.71
C HIS A 164 22.76 -15.01 9.63
N PHE A 165 22.72 -16.17 8.98
CA PHE A 165 23.63 -16.51 7.88
C PHE A 165 23.49 -15.56 6.68
N LEU A 166 22.28 -15.12 6.35
CA LEU A 166 22.05 -14.16 5.27
C LEU A 166 22.46 -12.72 5.62
N ARG A 167 22.75 -12.45 6.91
CA ARG A 167 23.19 -11.14 7.38
C ARG A 167 24.70 -10.94 7.23
N ASP A 168 25.48 -12.01 7.38
CA ASP A 168 26.95 -11.99 7.51
C ASP A 168 27.66 -12.56 6.25
N GLY A 169 26.90 -12.85 5.17
CA GLY A 169 27.40 -13.32 3.87
C GLY A 169 27.50 -12.23 2.82
#